data_fad66b2cafe28de6389553f0f94df7bb
#
_entry.id   fad66b2cafe28de6389553f0f94df7bb
#
_cell.length_a   1.000
_cell.length_b   1.000
_cell.length_c   1.000
_cell.angle_alpha   90.00
_cell.angle_beta   90.00
_cell.angle_gamma   90.00
#
_symmetry.space_group_name_H-M   'P 1'
#
loop_
_entity.id
_entity.type
_entity.pdbx_description
1 polymer ?
#
loop_
_entity_poly.entity_id
_entity_poly.type
_entity_poly.pdbx_seq_one_letter_code
_entity_poly.pdbx_strand_id
1 'polypeptide(L)'
;MPDGGPDLARTSGDQLVTLPNLITFARLCAVPLAFWLVIDRRPGAAFALFLAAGVSDAIDGWLARRMGGASQVGALIDPVADKALLVTMFITLAAVNEMPSWLAILVVFRDAVIVGGVLVLGLLGRAVVIRPLFVSKANTALQIMLVALTLFMAGYGAHGGWVTPVLDALTWAVAASTLASGAAYVWRAARGG
;
A
#
# COMPACT_ATOMS: atom_id res chain seq x y z
N MET A 1 -45.99 26.35 -25.01
CA MET A 1 -44.52 26.33 -25.09
C MET A 1 -43.97 26.71 -23.73
N PRO A 2 -43.30 25.81 -23.01
CA PRO A 2 -42.29 26.21 -22.05
C PRO A 2 -40.95 25.61 -22.49
N ASP A 3 -39.99 26.52 -22.68
CA ASP A 3 -38.61 26.25 -22.95
C ASP A 3 -37.95 25.49 -21.78
N GLY A 4 -37.63 24.26 -22.02
CA GLY A 4 -36.72 23.45 -21.19
C GLY A 4 -35.30 23.58 -21.71
N GLY A 5 -34.61 24.69 -21.37
CA GLY A 5 -33.20 24.80 -21.61
C GLY A 5 -32.43 23.70 -20.86
N PRO A 6 -31.44 23.04 -21.48
CA PRO A 6 -30.61 22.04 -20.78
C PRO A 6 -29.77 22.73 -19.71
N ASP A 7 -29.94 22.28 -18.48
CA ASP A 7 -29.16 22.66 -17.31
C ASP A 7 -27.72 22.13 -17.46
N LEU A 8 -26.91 22.83 -18.27
CA LEU A 8 -25.51 22.52 -18.61
C LEU A 8 -24.51 23.05 -17.58
N ALA A 9 -24.95 23.38 -16.37
CA ALA A 9 -24.09 23.98 -15.35
C ALA A 9 -23.99 23.18 -14.05
N ARG A 10 -24.00 21.85 -14.12
CA ARG A 10 -23.41 21.06 -13.03
C ARG A 10 -21.93 20.93 -13.32
N THR A 11 -21.23 21.93 -12.85
CA THR A 11 -19.79 22.15 -12.96
C THR A 11 -19.00 20.91 -12.55
N SER A 12 -18.12 20.47 -13.43
CA SER A 12 -17.09 19.41 -13.25
C SER A 12 -16.11 19.66 -12.07
N GLY A 13 -16.29 20.74 -11.32
CA GLY A 13 -15.49 21.11 -10.16
C GLY A 13 -15.86 20.36 -8.87
N ASP A 14 -17.11 19.97 -8.70
CA ASP A 14 -17.58 19.32 -7.46
C ASP A 14 -17.20 17.84 -7.35
N GLN A 15 -16.73 17.23 -8.43
CA GLN A 15 -16.31 15.82 -8.43
C GLN A 15 -14.84 15.60 -8.01
N LEU A 16 -14.05 16.66 -7.89
CA LEU A 16 -12.62 16.57 -7.54
C LEU A 16 -12.38 16.55 -6.02
N VAL A 17 -13.30 17.09 -5.23
CA VAL A 17 -13.20 17.13 -3.75
C VAL A 17 -14.23 16.21 -3.13
N THR A 18 -14.10 14.91 -3.39
CA THR A 18 -14.86 13.91 -2.65
C THR A 18 -14.09 13.50 -1.40
N LEU A 19 -14.82 13.17 -0.33
CA LEU A 19 -14.22 12.71 0.94
C LEU A 19 -13.15 11.63 0.73
N PRO A 20 -13.35 10.62 -0.14
CA PRO A 20 -12.31 9.62 -0.47
C PRO A 20 -11.04 10.24 -1.06
N ASN A 21 -11.16 11.20 -1.99
CA ASN A 21 -9.98 11.85 -2.59
C ASN A 21 -9.16 12.63 -1.56
N LEU A 22 -9.82 13.27 -0.59
CA LEU A 22 -9.13 14.00 0.48
C LEU A 22 -8.32 13.05 1.37
N ILE A 23 -8.86 11.87 1.66
CA ILE A 23 -8.20 10.87 2.51
C ILE A 23 -7.03 10.22 1.77
N THR A 24 -7.19 9.92 0.48
CA THR A 24 -6.08 9.45 -0.36
C THR A 24 -4.95 10.48 -0.43
N PHE A 25 -5.30 11.77 -0.56
CA PHE A 25 -4.31 12.85 -0.55
C PHE A 25 -3.62 12.98 0.82
N ALA A 26 -4.37 12.90 1.91
CA ALA A 26 -3.81 12.91 3.27
C ALA A 26 -2.84 11.73 3.49
N ARG A 27 -3.17 10.54 2.96
CA ARG A 27 -2.28 9.37 3.00
C ARG A 27 -1.01 9.60 2.18
N LEU A 28 -1.09 10.23 1.02
CA LEU A 28 0.10 10.60 0.24
C LEU A 28 0.98 11.60 0.99
N CYS A 29 0.39 12.56 1.70
CA CYS A 29 1.11 13.47 2.60
C CYS A 29 1.68 12.76 3.84
N ALA A 30 1.08 11.66 4.28
CA ALA A 30 1.60 10.85 5.38
C ALA A 30 2.91 10.13 5.01
N VAL A 31 3.17 9.86 3.71
CA VAL A 31 4.40 9.17 3.27
C VAL A 31 5.67 9.94 3.67
N PRO A 32 5.87 11.21 3.28
CA PRO A 32 7.06 11.96 3.68
C PRO A 32 7.11 12.22 5.19
N LEU A 33 5.96 12.37 5.84
CA LEU A 33 5.90 12.54 7.30
C LEU A 33 6.33 11.25 8.03
N ALA A 34 5.88 10.09 7.58
CA ALA A 34 6.27 8.80 8.14
C ALA A 34 7.78 8.56 7.97
N PHE A 35 8.31 8.84 6.78
CA PHE A 35 9.74 8.80 6.51
C PHE A 35 10.51 9.69 7.50
N TRP A 36 10.11 10.94 7.65
CA TRP A 36 10.77 11.88 8.55
C TRP A 36 10.74 11.42 10.00
N LEU A 37 9.59 10.95 10.49
CA LEU A 37 9.44 10.47 11.86
C LEU A 37 10.37 9.30 12.21
N VAL A 38 10.58 8.38 11.26
CA VAL A 38 11.50 7.25 11.48
C VAL A 38 12.95 7.73 11.47
N ILE A 39 13.34 8.61 10.55
CA ILE A 39 14.70 9.18 10.49
C ILE A 39 14.99 10.03 11.75
N ASP A 40 13.99 10.80 12.23
CA ASP A 40 14.08 11.62 13.44
C ASP A 40 14.01 10.78 14.75
N ARG A 41 14.12 9.45 14.64
CA ARG A 41 14.12 8.53 15.79
C ARG A 41 12.86 8.63 16.65
N ARG A 42 11.71 8.84 16.04
CA ARG A 42 10.38 8.87 16.69
C ARG A 42 9.50 7.69 16.22
N PRO A 43 9.93 6.45 16.41
CA PRO A 43 9.22 5.29 15.87
C PRO A 43 7.81 5.12 16.45
N GLY A 44 7.55 5.53 17.70
CA GLY A 44 6.21 5.52 18.29
C GLY A 44 5.23 6.45 17.57
N ALA A 45 5.67 7.66 17.16
CA ALA A 45 4.86 8.57 16.36
C ALA A 45 4.66 8.04 14.93
N ALA A 46 5.70 7.44 14.34
CA ALA A 46 5.61 6.78 13.05
C ALA A 46 4.62 5.60 13.09
N PHE A 47 4.61 4.81 14.16
CA PHE A 47 3.62 3.75 14.39
C PHE A 47 2.19 4.28 14.42
N ALA A 48 1.95 5.34 15.22
CA ALA A 48 0.63 5.95 15.33
C ALA A 48 0.14 6.48 13.96
N LEU A 49 1.02 7.15 13.20
CA LEU A 49 0.72 7.64 11.86
C LEU A 49 0.43 6.50 10.89
N PHE A 50 1.25 5.45 10.89
CA PHE A 50 1.07 4.28 10.04
C PHE A 50 -0.25 3.56 10.34
N LEU A 51 -0.58 3.41 11.62
CA LEU A 51 -1.83 2.80 12.04
C LEU A 51 -3.04 3.66 11.65
N ALA A 52 -2.97 4.98 11.87
CA ALA A 52 -4.03 5.91 11.48
C ALA A 52 -4.28 5.89 9.97
N ALA A 53 -3.22 5.87 9.15
CA ALA A 53 -3.33 5.75 7.69
C ALA A 53 -4.00 4.44 7.27
N GLY A 54 -3.60 3.30 7.86
CA GLY A 54 -4.19 1.99 7.56
C GLY A 54 -5.65 1.86 7.99
N VAL A 55 -6.02 2.40 9.16
CA VAL A 55 -7.41 2.42 9.65
C VAL A 55 -8.28 3.31 8.77
N SER A 56 -7.79 4.51 8.40
CA SER A 56 -8.50 5.41 7.48
C SER A 56 -8.80 4.73 6.17
N ASP A 57 -7.81 4.03 5.57
CA ASP A 57 -8.00 3.26 4.33
C ASP A 57 -9.09 2.18 4.46
N ALA A 58 -9.05 1.42 5.55
CA ALA A 58 -10.04 0.38 5.79
C ALA A 58 -11.47 0.95 5.91
N ILE A 59 -11.63 2.11 6.58
CA ILE A 59 -12.90 2.81 6.74
C ILE A 59 -13.39 3.33 5.39
N ASP A 60 -12.53 3.96 4.60
CA ASP A 60 -12.87 4.53 3.30
C ASP A 60 -13.23 3.45 2.29
N GLY A 61 -12.46 2.39 2.23
CA GLY A 61 -12.77 1.24 1.40
C GLY A 61 -14.11 0.58 1.76
N TRP A 62 -14.47 0.57 3.05
CA TRP A 62 -15.77 0.08 3.50
C TRP A 62 -16.90 1.05 3.14
N LEU A 63 -16.70 2.36 3.34
CA LEU A 63 -17.67 3.40 3.04
C LEU A 63 -17.95 3.51 1.55
N ALA A 64 -16.90 3.50 0.71
CA ALA A 64 -17.03 3.54 -0.74
C ALA A 64 -17.85 2.37 -1.29
N ARG A 65 -17.67 1.16 -0.73
CA ARG A 65 -18.49 0.00 -1.09
C ARG A 65 -19.97 0.15 -0.73
N ARG A 66 -20.29 0.90 0.33
CA ARG A 66 -21.69 1.15 0.76
C ARG A 66 -22.36 2.30 0.02
N MET A 67 -21.61 3.31 -0.39
CA MET A 67 -22.17 4.54 -1.00
C MET A 67 -22.25 4.48 -2.53
N GLY A 68 -21.84 3.38 -3.17
CA GLY A 68 -22.10 3.12 -4.60
C GLY A 68 -21.19 3.81 -5.59
N GLY A 69 -19.97 4.22 -5.19
CA GLY A 69 -18.99 4.65 -6.19
C GLY A 69 -17.81 5.44 -5.63
N ALA A 70 -16.61 4.88 -5.81
CA ALA A 70 -15.37 5.66 -5.76
C ALA A 70 -15.25 6.49 -7.06
N SER A 71 -14.70 7.71 -6.99
CA SER A 71 -14.35 8.46 -8.19
C SER A 71 -13.30 7.66 -8.99
N GLN A 72 -13.35 7.70 -10.33
CA GLN A 72 -12.38 6.98 -11.18
C GLN A 72 -10.93 7.35 -10.87
N VAL A 73 -10.69 8.60 -10.50
CA VAL A 73 -9.36 9.12 -10.13
C VAL A 73 -8.92 8.57 -8.78
N GLY A 74 -9.79 8.57 -7.76
CA GLY A 74 -9.49 8.00 -6.44
C GLY A 74 -9.15 6.52 -6.52
N ALA A 75 -9.92 5.74 -7.25
CA ALA A 75 -9.70 4.30 -7.43
C ALA A 75 -8.34 3.95 -8.08
N LEU A 76 -7.74 4.87 -8.83
CA LEU A 76 -6.41 4.69 -9.43
C LEU A 76 -5.28 5.11 -8.46
N ILE A 77 -5.50 6.18 -7.68
CA ILE A 77 -4.47 6.75 -6.79
C ILE A 77 -4.36 5.95 -5.48
N ASP A 78 -5.46 5.39 -4.98
CA ASP A 78 -5.48 4.61 -3.72
C ASP A 78 -4.43 3.48 -3.68
N PRO A 79 -4.38 2.54 -4.67
CA PRO A 79 -3.38 1.47 -4.64
C PRO A 79 -1.94 1.98 -4.71
N VAL A 80 -1.73 3.15 -5.34
CA VAL A 80 -0.40 3.77 -5.45
C VAL A 80 0.00 4.39 -4.11
N ALA A 81 -0.90 5.09 -3.42
CA ALA A 81 -0.63 5.71 -2.13
C ALA A 81 -0.34 4.66 -1.04
N ASP A 82 -1.12 3.56 -1.02
CA ASP A 82 -0.90 2.44 -0.08
C ASP A 82 0.45 1.77 -0.29
N LYS A 83 0.79 1.50 -1.54
CA LYS A 83 2.09 0.93 -1.90
C LYS A 83 3.24 1.90 -1.59
N ALA A 84 3.07 3.20 -1.85
CA ALA A 84 4.08 4.20 -1.55
C ALA A 84 4.40 4.27 -0.05
N LEU A 85 3.38 4.25 0.81
CA LEU A 85 3.57 4.26 2.26
C LEU A 85 4.32 3.00 2.73
N LEU A 86 3.87 1.82 2.29
CA LEU A 86 4.46 0.54 2.69
C LEU A 86 5.92 0.40 2.21
N VAL A 87 6.18 0.72 0.94
CA VAL A 87 7.53 0.69 0.35
C VAL A 87 8.46 1.67 1.07
N THR A 88 7.98 2.89 1.36
CA THR A 88 8.75 3.89 2.11
C THR A 88 9.11 3.38 3.50
N MET A 89 8.18 2.72 4.20
CA MET A 89 8.46 2.13 5.51
C MET A 89 9.52 1.04 5.44
N PHE A 90 9.45 0.13 4.46
CA PHE A 90 10.47 -0.91 4.28
C PHE A 90 11.85 -0.32 4.04
N ILE A 91 11.95 0.66 3.14
CA ILE A 91 13.23 1.33 2.82
C ILE A 91 13.77 2.07 4.03
N THR A 92 12.91 2.82 4.73
CA THR A 92 13.34 3.65 5.85
C THR A 92 13.76 2.82 7.06
N LEU A 93 12.97 1.79 7.41
CA LEU A 93 13.31 0.88 8.51
C LEU A 93 14.61 0.11 8.23
N ALA A 94 14.85 -0.28 6.98
CA ALA A 94 16.11 -0.88 6.57
C ALA A 94 17.29 0.12 6.68
N ALA A 95 17.08 1.38 6.30
CA ALA A 95 18.10 2.43 6.36
C ALA A 95 18.50 2.77 7.81
N VAL A 96 17.57 2.66 8.77
CA VAL A 96 17.87 2.88 10.19
C VAL A 96 18.27 1.59 10.95
N ASN A 97 18.46 0.48 10.24
CA ASN A 97 18.84 -0.85 10.76
C ASN A 97 17.78 -1.51 11.69
N GLU A 98 16.53 -1.11 11.61
CA GLU A 98 15.41 -1.75 12.33
C GLU A 98 14.85 -2.96 11.57
N MET A 99 15.28 -3.17 10.32
CA MET A 99 14.85 -4.27 9.44
C MET A 99 15.98 -4.70 8.53
N PRO A 100 16.08 -6.01 8.16
CA PRO A 100 17.09 -6.47 7.23
C PRO A 100 16.97 -5.83 5.85
N SER A 101 18.04 -5.21 5.35
CA SER A 101 18.05 -4.51 4.05
C SER A 101 17.72 -5.44 2.86
N TRP A 102 18.12 -6.71 2.94
CA TRP A 102 17.79 -7.69 1.90
C TRP A 102 16.28 -7.91 1.75
N LEU A 103 15.52 -7.82 2.87
CA LEU A 103 14.06 -7.97 2.83
C LEU A 103 13.41 -6.76 2.15
N ALA A 104 13.86 -5.54 2.46
CA ALA A 104 13.37 -4.33 1.80
C ALA A 104 13.62 -4.40 0.28
N ILE A 105 14.82 -4.81 -0.14
CA ILE A 105 15.16 -4.99 -1.56
C ILE A 105 14.22 -6.03 -2.20
N LEU A 106 13.98 -7.16 -1.54
CA LEU A 106 13.12 -8.23 -2.06
C LEU A 106 11.68 -7.75 -2.27
N VAL A 107 11.12 -7.03 -1.29
CA VAL A 107 9.75 -6.49 -1.34
C VAL A 107 9.62 -5.46 -2.46
N VAL A 108 10.54 -4.48 -2.51
CA VAL A 108 10.54 -3.42 -3.53
C VAL A 108 10.73 -3.99 -4.93
N PHE A 109 11.67 -4.91 -5.10
CA PHE A 109 11.91 -5.57 -6.38
C PHE A 109 10.68 -6.34 -6.88
N ARG A 110 10.04 -7.12 -6.00
CA ARG A 110 8.81 -7.85 -6.35
C ARG A 110 7.70 -6.89 -6.77
N ASP A 111 7.48 -5.80 -6.04
CA ASP A 111 6.45 -4.83 -6.38
C ASP A 111 6.76 -4.12 -7.71
N ALA A 112 8.03 -3.77 -7.96
CA ALA A 112 8.48 -3.21 -9.24
C ALA A 112 8.27 -4.18 -10.41
N VAL A 113 8.55 -5.47 -10.23
CA VAL A 113 8.32 -6.50 -11.25
C VAL A 113 6.84 -6.64 -11.60
N ILE A 114 5.96 -6.61 -10.60
CA ILE A 114 4.51 -6.71 -10.84
C ILE A 114 4.01 -5.46 -11.57
N VAL A 115 4.32 -4.27 -11.08
CA VAL A 115 3.88 -3.00 -11.69
C VAL A 115 4.49 -2.84 -13.09
N GLY A 116 5.78 -3.10 -13.24
CA GLY A 116 6.48 -3.05 -14.52
C GLY A 116 5.93 -4.06 -15.53
N GLY A 117 5.65 -5.28 -15.10
CA GLY A 117 5.04 -6.31 -15.94
C GLY A 117 3.67 -5.91 -16.45
N VAL A 118 2.83 -5.33 -15.59
CA VAL A 118 1.51 -4.80 -15.97
C VAL A 118 1.62 -3.67 -16.98
N LEU A 119 2.54 -2.72 -16.75
CA LEU A 119 2.78 -1.60 -17.67
C LEU A 119 3.25 -2.09 -19.04
N VAL A 120 4.22 -2.99 -19.09
CA VAL A 120 4.76 -3.54 -20.35
C VAL A 120 3.67 -4.29 -21.11
N LEU A 121 2.90 -5.15 -20.47
CA LEU A 121 1.84 -5.90 -21.13
C LEU A 121 0.70 -4.97 -21.60
N GLY A 122 0.39 -3.92 -20.82
CA GLY A 122 -0.57 -2.89 -21.23
C GLY A 122 -0.12 -2.12 -22.46
N LEU A 123 1.17 -1.73 -22.54
CA LEU A 123 1.75 -1.07 -23.72
C LEU A 123 1.76 -1.97 -24.97
N LEU A 124 1.85 -3.29 -24.79
CA LEU A 124 1.76 -4.27 -25.86
C LEU A 124 0.32 -4.56 -26.31
N GLY A 125 -0.67 -3.81 -25.78
CA GLY A 125 -2.08 -3.97 -26.14
C GLY A 125 -2.72 -5.27 -25.62
N ARG A 126 -2.06 -5.98 -24.70
CA ARG A 126 -2.63 -7.18 -24.07
C ARG A 126 -3.43 -6.76 -22.85
N ALA A 127 -4.73 -7.06 -22.85
CA ALA A 127 -5.59 -6.86 -21.69
C ALA A 127 -5.15 -7.82 -20.57
N VAL A 128 -4.35 -7.31 -19.62
CA VAL A 128 -3.97 -8.08 -18.44
C VAL A 128 -5.10 -8.02 -17.43
N VAL A 129 -5.94 -9.04 -17.39
CA VAL A 129 -6.91 -9.22 -16.33
C VAL A 129 -6.15 -9.69 -15.08
N ILE A 130 -5.67 -8.72 -14.30
CA ILE A 130 -5.02 -9.00 -13.01
C ILE A 130 -6.10 -9.42 -12.03
N ARG A 131 -6.36 -10.72 -11.94
CA ARG A 131 -7.09 -11.24 -10.80
C ARG A 131 -6.14 -11.28 -9.61
N PRO A 132 -6.39 -10.47 -8.54
CA PRO A 132 -5.52 -10.46 -7.38
C PRO A 132 -5.45 -11.87 -6.78
N LEU A 133 -4.24 -12.44 -6.77
CA LEU A 133 -4.00 -13.73 -6.15
C LEU A 133 -4.22 -13.62 -4.64
N PHE A 134 -4.85 -14.60 -4.03
CA PHE A 134 -4.98 -14.67 -2.56
C PHE A 134 -3.62 -14.55 -1.87
N VAL A 135 -2.58 -15.17 -2.44
CA VAL A 135 -1.19 -15.07 -1.98
C VAL A 135 -0.69 -13.62 -1.95
N SER A 136 -1.07 -12.78 -2.93
CA SER A 136 -0.67 -11.36 -2.95
C SER A 136 -1.34 -10.56 -1.82
N LYS A 137 -2.59 -10.86 -1.50
CA LYS A 137 -3.31 -10.22 -0.38
C LYS A 137 -2.70 -10.63 0.97
N ALA A 138 -2.43 -11.91 1.14
CA ALA A 138 -1.78 -12.43 2.34
C ALA A 138 -0.38 -11.83 2.52
N ASN A 139 0.40 -11.71 1.44
CA ASN A 139 1.71 -11.07 1.48
C ASN A 139 1.63 -9.60 1.93
N THR A 140 0.70 -8.82 1.40
CA THR A 140 0.53 -7.41 1.83
C THR A 140 0.11 -7.33 3.31
N ALA A 141 -0.77 -8.21 3.79
CA ALA A 141 -1.15 -8.25 5.20
C ALA A 141 0.05 -8.59 6.11
N LEU A 142 0.88 -9.55 5.72
CA LEU A 142 2.11 -9.88 6.45
C LEU A 142 3.11 -8.72 6.46
N GLN A 143 3.26 -8.01 5.34
CA GLN A 143 4.10 -6.82 5.24
C GLN A 143 3.63 -5.70 6.18
N ILE A 144 2.33 -5.40 6.20
CA ILE A 144 1.73 -4.41 7.11
C ILE A 144 1.96 -4.82 8.57
N MET A 145 1.76 -6.09 8.90
CA MET A 145 1.97 -6.61 10.25
C MET A 145 3.43 -6.49 10.67
N LEU A 146 4.38 -6.82 9.79
CA LEU A 146 5.81 -6.70 10.07
C LEU A 146 6.22 -5.24 10.34
N VAL A 147 5.82 -4.31 9.46
CA VAL A 147 6.12 -2.88 9.64
C VAL A 147 5.51 -2.35 10.94
N ALA A 148 4.23 -2.65 11.19
CA ALA A 148 3.55 -2.21 12.40
C ALA A 148 4.23 -2.75 13.67
N LEU A 149 4.58 -4.03 13.69
CA LEU A 149 5.25 -4.66 14.82
C LEU A 149 6.65 -4.09 15.04
N THR A 150 7.44 -3.90 13.98
CA THR A 150 8.78 -3.29 14.06
C THR A 150 8.71 -1.88 14.62
N LEU A 151 7.80 -1.03 14.11
CA LEU A 151 7.61 0.33 14.61
C LEU A 151 7.13 0.35 16.06
N PHE A 152 6.23 -0.55 16.43
CA PHE A 152 5.74 -0.66 17.80
C PHE A 152 6.87 -1.03 18.76
N MET A 153 7.67 -2.05 18.42
CA MET A 153 8.78 -2.50 19.26
C MET A 153 9.86 -1.42 19.39
N ALA A 154 10.22 -0.78 18.29
CA ALA A 154 11.19 0.33 18.28
C ALA A 154 10.66 1.55 19.08
N GLY A 155 9.35 1.82 19.05
CA GLY A 155 8.75 2.98 19.69
C GLY A 155 8.49 2.84 21.18
N TYR A 156 8.14 1.64 21.63
CA TYR A 156 7.71 1.40 23.01
C TYR A 156 8.68 0.53 23.82
N GLY A 157 9.84 0.19 23.24
CA GLY A 157 10.91 -0.51 23.96
C GLY A 157 10.56 -1.91 24.46
N ALA A 158 9.64 -2.58 23.79
CA ALA A 158 9.22 -3.93 24.15
C ALA A 158 10.29 -4.97 23.77
N HIS A 159 11.39 -4.99 24.51
CA HIS A 159 12.54 -5.88 24.29
C HIS A 159 12.44 -7.15 25.15
N GLY A 160 11.35 -7.91 25.00
CA GLY A 160 11.21 -9.21 25.66
C GLY A 160 11.89 -10.33 24.86
N GLY A 161 12.35 -11.39 25.55
CA GLY A 161 13.01 -12.52 24.88
C GLY A 161 12.18 -13.26 23.83
N TRP A 162 10.88 -13.06 23.77
CA TRP A 162 9.96 -13.61 22.76
C TRP A 162 9.80 -12.70 21.51
N VAL A 163 10.22 -11.44 21.59
CA VAL A 163 10.04 -10.43 20.53
C VAL A 163 10.89 -10.74 19.31
N THR A 164 12.18 -10.99 19.53
CA THR A 164 13.13 -11.30 18.46
C THR A 164 12.68 -12.51 17.64
N PRO A 165 12.35 -13.68 18.23
CA PRO A 165 11.90 -14.83 17.44
C PRO A 165 10.59 -14.57 16.69
N VAL A 166 9.69 -13.74 17.21
CA VAL A 166 8.45 -13.37 16.49
C VAL A 166 8.74 -12.48 15.30
N LEU A 167 9.60 -11.46 15.44
CA LEU A 167 10.03 -10.62 14.32
C LEU A 167 10.79 -11.42 13.26
N ASP A 168 11.66 -12.33 13.67
CA ASP A 168 12.39 -13.21 12.75
C ASP A 168 11.43 -14.12 11.99
N ALA A 169 10.51 -14.78 12.69
CA ALA A 169 9.51 -15.63 12.04
C ALA A 169 8.66 -14.84 11.03
N LEU A 170 8.24 -13.63 11.39
CA LEU A 170 7.45 -12.77 10.52
C LEU A 170 8.27 -12.27 9.31
N THR A 171 9.55 -11.95 9.52
CA THR A 171 10.51 -11.59 8.46
C THR A 171 10.62 -12.70 7.42
N TRP A 172 10.82 -13.95 7.87
CA TRP A 172 10.88 -15.10 6.96
C TRP A 172 9.53 -15.41 6.30
N ALA A 173 8.42 -15.22 7.00
CA ALA A 173 7.08 -15.37 6.43
C ALA A 173 6.82 -14.35 5.31
N VAL A 174 7.21 -13.08 5.51
CA VAL A 174 7.15 -12.03 4.48
C VAL A 174 8.04 -12.39 3.30
N ALA A 175 9.27 -12.84 3.54
CA ALA A 175 10.19 -13.23 2.46
C ALA A 175 9.62 -14.38 1.62
N ALA A 176 9.16 -15.45 2.27
CA ALA A 176 8.57 -16.61 1.61
C ALA A 176 7.31 -16.25 0.80
N SER A 177 6.40 -15.47 1.39
CA SER A 177 5.18 -15.03 0.71
C SER A 177 5.45 -14.06 -0.44
N THR A 178 6.49 -13.21 -0.33
CA THR A 178 6.93 -12.30 -1.40
C THR A 178 7.48 -13.09 -2.58
N LEU A 179 8.33 -14.08 -2.35
CA LEU A 179 8.85 -14.96 -3.39
C LEU A 179 7.75 -15.78 -4.05
N ALA A 180 6.88 -16.40 -3.25
CA ALA A 180 5.74 -17.18 -3.76
C ALA A 180 4.81 -16.34 -4.63
N SER A 181 4.51 -15.11 -4.18
CA SER A 181 3.68 -14.17 -4.93
C SER A 181 4.36 -13.73 -6.24
N GLY A 182 5.64 -13.39 -6.21
CA GLY A 182 6.42 -13.03 -7.40
C GLY A 182 6.48 -14.17 -8.42
N ALA A 183 6.82 -15.37 -7.97
CA ALA A 183 6.86 -16.57 -8.82
C ALA A 183 5.51 -16.89 -9.46
N ALA A 184 4.40 -16.75 -8.69
CA ALA A 184 3.06 -16.96 -9.21
C ALA A 184 2.68 -15.96 -10.32
N TYR A 185 3.10 -14.69 -10.22
CA TYR A 185 2.89 -13.69 -11.27
C TYR A 185 3.72 -13.98 -12.52
N VAL A 186 5.01 -14.28 -12.37
CA VAL A 186 5.90 -14.63 -13.49
C VAL A 186 5.39 -15.89 -14.21
N TRP A 187 5.00 -16.91 -13.47
CA TRP A 187 4.44 -18.14 -14.03
C TRP A 187 3.18 -17.92 -14.84
N ARG A 188 2.25 -17.07 -14.35
CA ARG A 188 1.05 -16.73 -15.11
C ARG A 188 1.37 -15.93 -16.37
N ALA A 189 2.26 -14.96 -16.29
CA ALA A 189 2.71 -14.17 -17.44
C ALA A 189 3.37 -15.04 -18.51
N ALA A 190 4.19 -16.03 -18.10
CA ALA A 190 4.87 -16.95 -19.00
C ALA A 190 3.91 -17.96 -19.71
N ARG A 191 2.79 -18.31 -19.08
CA ARG A 191 1.82 -19.24 -19.68
C ARG A 191 0.83 -18.57 -20.64
N GLY A 192 1.00 -17.27 -20.88
CA GLY A 192 0.16 -16.50 -21.80
C GLY A 192 -1.27 -16.44 -21.26
N GLY A 193 -1.60 -15.39 -20.54
CA GLY A 193 -2.98 -15.20 -20.14
C GLY A 193 -3.94 -15.36 -21.31
#